data_ad0c428af88ad88c65886d8b0586c1d7
#
_entry.id   ad0c428af88ad88c65886d8b0586c1d7
#
_cell.length_a   1.000
_cell.length_b   1.000
_cell.length_c   1.000
_cell.angle_alpha   90.00
_cell.angle_beta   90.00
_cell.angle_gamma   90.00
#
_symmetry.space_group_name_H-M   'P 1'
#
loop_
_entity.id
_entity.type
_entity.pdbx_description
1 polymer ?
#
loop_
_entity_poly.entity_id
_entity_poly.type
_entity_poly.pdbx_seq_one_letter_code
_entity_poly.pdbx_strand_id
1 'polypeptide(L)'
;MLKTSTYEDLTIYKMGRSIGKFVPYFVHCFLLEDTLIDTGTGFAGSEFLSALQGKKVNRIVNTHYHEDHTGNNYMLQQKHAARIFAHRDSIPNIENPRNVKLKLYQKWIWGYPEGSATEAIGDHLYIGSHPFRVIPCDGHSAGHICLYEPHKKWLFTGDMFCGIRNIYLRRDEDFNQILLSLEDLSKLKIDTIFCSLKGVVTGGGNALSEKIKYMKNLKKEILSLHRQGMPADKVRNKLLGKEDMMFYVTGGHFSKQYLINNVLASPYSKSTVE
;
A
#
# COMPACT_ATOMS: atom_id res chain seq x y z
N MET A 1 9.12 -14.60 10.03
CA MET A 1 10.48 -14.24 9.51
C MET A 1 10.58 -12.73 9.37
N LEU A 2 11.65 -12.17 9.93
CA LEU A 2 11.97 -10.74 9.83
C LEU A 2 13.42 -10.56 9.36
N LYS A 3 13.67 -9.56 8.52
CA LYS A 3 15.00 -9.11 8.10
C LYS A 3 15.07 -7.60 8.32
N THR A 4 16.20 -7.14 8.83
CA THR A 4 16.48 -5.71 9.07
C THR A 4 17.58 -5.23 8.12
N SER A 5 17.41 -4.04 7.58
CA SER A 5 18.41 -3.32 6.80
C SER A 5 18.32 -1.83 7.08
N THR A 6 19.26 -1.05 6.58
CA THR A 6 19.26 0.42 6.74
C THR A 6 19.37 1.11 5.39
N TYR A 7 18.83 2.31 5.31
CA TYR A 7 19.01 3.24 4.20
C TYR A 7 19.11 4.64 4.78
N GLU A 8 20.30 5.24 4.73
CA GLU A 8 20.62 6.47 5.46
C GLU A 8 20.22 6.35 6.95
N ASP A 9 19.36 7.25 7.44
CA ASP A 9 18.89 7.29 8.83
C ASP A 9 17.71 6.34 9.10
N LEU A 10 17.22 5.66 8.04
CA LEU A 10 16.03 4.81 8.10
C LEU A 10 16.39 3.37 8.41
N THR A 11 15.76 2.77 9.41
CA THR A 11 15.79 1.31 9.60
C THR A 11 14.58 0.70 8.90
N ILE A 12 14.83 -0.34 8.10
CA ILE A 12 13.83 -1.02 7.28
C ILE A 12 13.63 -2.42 7.82
N TYR A 13 12.38 -2.76 8.11
CA TYR A 13 11.97 -4.10 8.54
C TYR A 13 11.19 -4.76 7.42
N LYS A 14 11.74 -5.82 6.85
CA LYS A 14 11.06 -6.68 5.88
C LYS A 14 10.56 -7.91 6.60
N MET A 15 9.26 -8.12 6.64
CA MET A 15 8.67 -9.20 7.41
C MET A 15 7.56 -9.93 6.67
N GLY A 16 7.31 -11.19 7.06
CA GLY A 16 6.25 -12.01 6.53
C GLY A 16 6.06 -13.29 7.34
N ARG A 17 4.95 -13.97 7.13
CA ARG A 17 4.67 -15.26 7.78
C ARG A 17 5.56 -16.35 7.20
N SER A 18 6.31 -17.05 8.07
CA SER A 18 7.05 -18.25 7.69
C SER A 18 6.15 -19.48 7.70
N ILE A 19 6.22 -20.27 6.65
CA ILE A 19 5.59 -21.58 6.52
C ILE A 19 6.70 -22.56 6.20
N GLY A 20 7.27 -23.17 7.22
CA GLY A 20 8.56 -23.86 7.08
C GLY A 20 9.65 -22.92 6.62
N LYS A 21 10.26 -23.19 5.45
CA LYS A 21 11.30 -22.36 4.83
C LYS A 21 10.76 -21.32 3.84
N PHE A 22 9.48 -21.35 3.55
CA PHE A 22 8.84 -20.49 2.56
C PHE A 22 8.13 -19.31 3.22
N VAL A 23 8.21 -18.14 2.61
CA VAL A 23 7.44 -16.94 2.99
C VAL A 23 6.68 -16.47 1.76
N PRO A 24 5.35 -16.63 1.74
CA PRO A 24 4.55 -16.36 0.53
C PRO A 24 4.51 -14.88 0.16
N TYR A 25 4.65 -14.00 1.18
CA TYR A 25 4.52 -12.57 1.00
C TYR A 25 5.36 -11.81 2.02
N PHE A 26 6.00 -10.74 1.58
CA PHE A 26 6.74 -9.83 2.44
C PHE A 26 6.15 -8.43 2.38
N VAL A 27 6.12 -7.78 3.54
CA VAL A 27 5.79 -6.37 3.68
C VAL A 27 6.95 -5.65 4.35
N HIS A 28 7.14 -4.37 4.03
CA HIS A 28 8.15 -3.52 4.64
C HIS A 28 7.47 -2.46 5.51
N CYS A 29 8.05 -2.22 6.67
CA CYS A 29 7.78 -1.05 7.49
C CYS A 29 9.09 -0.35 7.84
N PHE A 30 9.01 0.91 8.27
CA PHE A 30 10.16 1.79 8.32
C PHE A 30 10.21 2.51 9.65
N LEU A 31 11.37 2.53 10.30
CA LEU A 31 11.61 3.30 11.51
C LEU A 31 12.56 4.45 11.19
N LEU A 32 12.08 5.67 11.40
CA LEU A 32 12.86 6.89 11.34
C LEU A 32 12.82 7.53 12.75
N GLU A 33 13.99 7.77 13.34
CA GLU A 33 14.09 8.28 14.69
C GLU A 33 13.28 7.43 15.71
N ASP A 34 12.17 7.96 16.19
CA ASP A 34 11.27 7.31 17.14
C ASP A 34 9.89 6.94 16.54
N THR A 35 9.75 7.08 15.24
CA THR A 35 8.46 6.91 14.55
C THR A 35 8.51 5.76 13.55
N LEU A 36 7.61 4.79 13.73
CA LEU A 36 7.36 3.75 12.75
C LEU A 36 6.36 4.21 11.70
N ILE A 37 6.64 3.94 10.44
CA ILE A 37 5.69 4.04 9.33
C ILE A 37 5.27 2.62 9.01
N ASP A 38 4.02 2.31 9.31
CA ASP A 38 3.41 0.98 9.34
C ASP A 38 4.06 0.00 10.34
N THR A 39 3.40 -1.11 10.62
CA THR A 39 3.85 -2.09 11.61
C THR A 39 3.91 -3.53 11.10
N GLY A 40 3.60 -3.73 9.81
CA GLY A 40 3.70 -5.03 9.16
C GLY A 40 2.67 -6.05 9.65
N THR A 41 2.97 -7.34 9.42
CA THR A 41 2.08 -8.45 9.75
C THR A 41 2.24 -8.93 11.19
N GLY A 42 1.12 -9.24 11.86
CA GLY A 42 1.12 -9.76 13.23
C GLY A 42 1.85 -11.08 13.41
N PHE A 43 1.99 -11.89 12.35
CA PHE A 43 2.74 -13.16 12.42
C PHE A 43 4.25 -13.00 12.64
N ALA A 44 4.81 -11.81 12.47
CA ALA A 44 6.20 -11.50 12.76
C ALA A 44 6.39 -10.70 14.06
N GLY A 45 5.36 -10.59 14.90
CA GLY A 45 5.33 -9.69 16.05
C GLY A 45 6.44 -9.92 17.06
N SER A 46 6.72 -11.18 17.44
CA SER A 46 7.77 -11.50 18.40
C SER A 46 9.17 -11.16 17.86
N GLU A 47 9.46 -11.50 16.61
CA GLU A 47 10.73 -11.16 15.96
C GLU A 47 10.85 -9.63 15.80
N PHE A 48 9.73 -8.95 15.51
CA PHE A 48 9.71 -7.50 15.36
C PHE A 48 9.99 -6.80 16.70
N LEU A 49 9.34 -7.23 17.77
CA LEU A 49 9.60 -6.72 19.11
C LEU A 49 11.07 -6.92 19.52
N SER A 50 11.64 -8.09 19.22
CA SER A 50 13.07 -8.35 19.47
C SER A 50 13.98 -7.44 18.66
N ALA A 51 13.64 -7.16 17.40
CA ALA A 51 14.41 -6.27 16.53
C ALA A 51 14.30 -4.78 16.94
N LEU A 52 13.29 -4.43 17.73
CA LEU A 52 13.10 -3.10 18.31
C LEU A 52 13.75 -2.91 19.68
N GLN A 53 14.39 -3.95 20.25
CA GLN A 53 15.09 -3.81 21.54
C GLN A 53 16.12 -2.67 21.49
N GLY A 54 16.11 -1.81 22.52
CA GLY A 54 16.98 -0.63 22.61
C GLY A 54 16.61 0.54 21.67
N LYS A 55 15.59 0.39 20.82
CA LYS A 55 15.07 1.47 19.99
C LYS A 55 13.87 2.14 20.67
N LYS A 56 13.78 3.46 20.51
CA LYS A 56 12.58 4.20 20.92
C LYS A 56 11.52 4.07 19.83
N VAL A 57 10.29 3.77 20.24
CA VAL A 57 9.11 3.78 19.37
C VAL A 57 8.02 4.54 20.11
N ASN A 58 7.97 5.83 19.90
CA ASN A 58 6.99 6.71 20.55
C ASN A 58 5.74 6.91 19.68
N ARG A 59 5.90 6.76 18.36
CA ARG A 59 4.85 7.02 17.40
C ARG A 59 4.79 5.95 16.33
N ILE A 60 3.59 5.71 15.83
CA ILE A 60 3.28 4.89 14.67
C ILE A 60 2.44 5.74 13.75
N VAL A 61 2.76 5.77 12.46
CA VAL A 61 1.93 6.37 11.42
C VAL A 61 1.52 5.27 10.47
N ASN A 62 0.23 4.94 10.42
CA ASN A 62 -0.27 3.98 9.46
C ASN A 62 -0.62 4.67 8.14
N THR A 63 -0.10 4.15 7.05
CA THR A 63 -0.45 4.62 5.71
C THR A 63 -1.91 4.33 5.38
N HIS A 64 -2.43 3.20 5.88
CA HIS A 64 -3.83 2.81 5.78
C HIS A 64 -4.15 1.65 6.74
N TYR A 65 -5.40 1.16 6.74
CA TYR A 65 -5.91 0.22 7.76
C TYR A 65 -5.71 -1.27 7.46
N HIS A 66 -5.07 -1.67 6.35
CA HIS A 66 -4.94 -3.10 6.04
C HIS A 66 -4.09 -3.86 7.06
N GLU A 67 -4.36 -5.14 7.16
CA GLU A 67 -3.85 -6.05 8.17
C GLU A 67 -2.34 -6.25 8.13
N ASP A 68 -1.72 -6.06 6.98
CA ASP A 68 -0.27 -6.12 6.79
C ASP A 68 0.44 -4.78 7.01
N HIS A 69 -0.31 -3.74 7.40
CA HIS A 69 0.19 -2.42 7.80
C HIS A 69 -0.06 -2.13 9.27
N THR A 70 -1.08 -2.74 9.87
CA THR A 70 -1.52 -2.49 11.25
C THR A 70 -1.32 -3.67 12.19
N GLY A 71 -0.77 -4.78 11.67
CA GLY A 71 -0.74 -6.09 12.37
C GLY A 71 -0.06 -6.11 13.74
N ASN A 72 0.86 -5.17 14.00
CA ASN A 72 1.55 -5.08 15.29
C ASN A 72 1.21 -3.80 16.07
N ASN A 73 0.24 -3.01 15.64
CA ASN A 73 -0.15 -1.76 16.29
C ASN A 73 -0.44 -1.96 17.77
N TYR A 74 -1.38 -2.83 18.09
CA TYR A 74 -1.81 -3.11 19.47
C TYR A 74 -0.63 -3.53 20.35
N MET A 75 0.17 -4.49 19.89
CA MET A 75 1.34 -4.98 20.63
C MET A 75 2.34 -3.83 20.92
N LEU A 76 2.64 -2.99 19.95
CA LEU A 76 3.57 -1.87 20.13
C LEU A 76 2.97 -0.76 21.01
N GLN A 77 1.68 -0.51 20.92
CA GLN A 77 0.97 0.40 21.82
C GLN A 77 1.08 -0.07 23.28
N GLN A 78 0.92 -1.38 23.53
CA GLN A 78 1.04 -1.95 24.88
C GLN A 78 2.48 -1.98 25.40
N LYS A 79 3.48 -2.28 24.54
CA LYS A 79 4.85 -2.49 24.97
C LYS A 79 5.70 -1.22 24.99
N HIS A 80 5.44 -0.28 24.10
CA HIS A 80 6.19 0.98 23.95
C HIS A 80 5.39 2.21 24.35
N ALA A 81 4.10 2.07 24.72
CA ALA A 81 3.16 3.18 24.89
C ALA A 81 3.12 4.11 23.66
N ALA A 82 3.33 3.53 22.47
CA ALA A 82 3.38 4.27 21.22
C ALA A 82 2.02 4.85 20.85
N ARG A 83 1.98 6.13 20.50
CA ARG A 83 0.79 6.76 19.94
C ARG A 83 0.66 6.40 18.47
N ILE A 84 -0.57 6.11 18.04
CA ILE A 84 -0.85 5.67 16.66
C ILE A 84 -1.61 6.77 15.96
N PHE A 85 -1.17 7.09 14.73
CA PHE A 85 -1.76 8.11 13.88
C PHE A 85 -2.15 7.53 12.53
N ALA A 86 -3.32 7.91 12.02
CA ALA A 86 -3.79 7.54 10.70
C ALA A 86 -4.73 8.62 10.13
N HIS A 87 -5.05 8.52 8.86
CA HIS A 87 -6.12 9.34 8.28
C HIS A 87 -7.45 9.03 8.99
N ARG A 88 -8.29 10.07 9.17
CA ARG A 88 -9.58 9.95 9.87
C ARG A 88 -10.46 8.80 9.36
N ASP A 89 -10.46 8.56 8.05
CA ASP A 89 -11.29 7.53 7.41
C ASP A 89 -10.74 6.10 7.62
N SER A 90 -9.47 5.96 8.00
CA SER A 90 -8.87 4.67 8.37
C SER A 90 -9.11 4.29 9.84
N ILE A 91 -9.31 5.28 10.73
CA ILE A 91 -9.41 5.08 12.18
C ILE A 91 -10.48 4.05 12.58
N PRO A 92 -11.72 4.11 12.07
CA PRO A 92 -12.75 3.15 12.47
C PRO A 92 -12.37 1.69 12.19
N ASN A 93 -11.58 1.44 11.15
CA ASN A 93 -11.12 0.11 10.77
C ASN A 93 -9.86 -0.33 11.54
N ILE A 94 -9.03 0.61 12.01
CA ILE A 94 -7.88 0.32 12.87
C ILE A 94 -8.33 0.05 14.30
N GLU A 95 -9.28 0.84 14.83
CA GLU A 95 -9.81 0.65 16.18
C GLU A 95 -10.71 -0.57 16.30
N ASN A 96 -11.47 -0.86 15.26
CA ASN A 96 -12.29 -2.08 15.19
C ASN A 96 -12.05 -2.83 13.86
N PRO A 97 -11.01 -3.67 13.78
CA PRO A 97 -10.68 -4.41 12.57
C PRO A 97 -11.80 -5.35 12.09
N ARG A 98 -12.79 -5.68 12.95
CA ARG A 98 -13.96 -6.48 12.57
C ARG A 98 -14.90 -5.79 11.60
N ASN A 99 -14.77 -4.48 11.42
CA ASN A 99 -15.46 -3.74 10.37
C ASN A 99 -15.02 -4.22 8.97
N VAL A 100 -13.78 -4.74 8.86
CA VAL A 100 -13.23 -5.28 7.62
C VAL A 100 -13.44 -6.79 7.57
N LYS A 101 -14.19 -7.25 6.56
CA LYS A 101 -14.45 -8.70 6.36
C LYS A 101 -13.26 -9.36 5.64
N LEU A 102 -12.20 -9.66 6.38
CA LEU A 102 -11.02 -10.33 5.81
C LEU A 102 -11.35 -11.69 5.21
N LYS A 103 -10.83 -11.96 4.03
CA LYS A 103 -10.88 -13.27 3.37
C LYS A 103 -9.98 -14.28 4.08
N LEU A 104 -10.22 -15.56 3.85
CA LEU A 104 -9.44 -16.64 4.49
C LEU A 104 -7.94 -16.53 4.21
N TYR A 105 -7.55 -16.22 2.97
CA TYR A 105 -6.16 -16.06 2.59
C TYR A 105 -5.49 -14.89 3.33
N GLN A 106 -6.19 -13.77 3.54
CA GLN A 106 -5.68 -12.61 4.27
C GLN A 106 -5.36 -13.01 5.73
N LYS A 107 -6.35 -13.64 6.42
CA LYS A 107 -6.15 -14.14 7.77
C LYS A 107 -5.00 -15.15 7.86
N TRP A 108 -4.83 -15.96 6.82
CA TRP A 108 -3.80 -16.99 6.79
C TRP A 108 -2.40 -16.39 6.48
N ILE A 109 -2.29 -15.38 5.62
CA ILE A 109 -1.00 -14.78 5.25
C ILE A 109 -0.56 -13.72 6.25
N TRP A 110 -1.47 -12.83 6.68
CA TRP A 110 -1.12 -11.64 7.49
C TRP A 110 -1.63 -11.68 8.92
N GLY A 111 -2.60 -12.51 9.21
CA GLY A 111 -3.27 -12.57 10.49
C GLY A 111 -4.47 -11.64 10.56
N TYR A 112 -5.02 -11.52 11.77
CA TYR A 112 -6.10 -10.60 12.08
C TYR A 112 -5.58 -9.60 13.10
N PRO A 113 -5.51 -8.30 12.77
CA PRO A 113 -4.98 -7.31 13.71
C PRO A 113 -5.91 -7.16 14.92
N GLU A 114 -5.36 -6.80 16.06
CA GLU A 114 -6.10 -6.35 17.21
C GLU A 114 -6.38 -4.85 17.09
N GLY A 115 -7.54 -4.41 17.59
CA GLY A 115 -7.91 -3.00 17.60
C GLY A 115 -6.97 -2.17 18.47
N SER A 116 -6.60 -1.01 18.00
CA SER A 116 -5.70 -0.10 18.69
C SER A 116 -6.23 1.34 18.67
N ALA A 117 -6.12 2.05 19.80
CA ALA A 117 -6.54 3.43 19.90
C ALA A 117 -5.70 4.31 18.96
N THR A 118 -6.36 5.07 18.10
CA THR A 118 -5.72 5.78 16.99
C THR A 118 -6.18 7.23 16.94
N GLU A 119 -5.25 8.14 16.68
CA GLU A 119 -5.49 9.57 16.56
C GLU A 119 -5.47 9.99 15.08
N ALA A 120 -6.24 11.02 14.75
CA ALA A 120 -6.22 11.58 13.40
C ALA A 120 -4.90 12.32 13.14
N ILE A 121 -4.26 12.00 12.00
CA ILE A 121 -3.09 12.72 11.55
C ILE A 121 -3.51 14.02 10.86
N GLY A 122 -2.72 15.09 11.03
CA GLY A 122 -2.88 16.33 10.28
C GLY A 122 -2.11 16.32 8.96
N ASP A 123 -2.17 17.46 8.25
CA ASP A 123 -1.53 17.61 6.92
C ASP A 123 0.01 17.64 6.99
N HIS A 124 0.57 17.85 8.18
CA HIS A 124 2.00 17.92 8.44
C HIS A 124 2.40 17.10 9.65
N LEU A 125 3.57 16.47 9.57
CA LEU A 125 4.16 15.69 10.64
C LEU A 125 5.66 15.99 10.70
N TYR A 126 6.20 16.15 11.91
CA TYR A 126 7.65 16.20 12.14
C TYR A 126 8.12 14.91 12.80
N ILE A 127 9.14 14.27 12.20
CA ILE A 127 9.84 13.11 12.75
C ILE A 127 11.29 13.56 13.00
N GLY A 128 11.65 13.81 14.25
CA GLY A 128 12.90 14.49 14.55
C GLY A 128 12.99 15.84 13.82
N SER A 129 14.03 16.03 13.02
CA SER A 129 14.23 17.22 12.18
C SER A 129 13.59 17.12 10.79
N HIS A 130 12.96 16.00 10.46
CA HIS A 130 12.37 15.74 9.14
C HIS A 130 10.94 16.27 9.05
N PRO A 131 10.65 17.27 8.21
CA PRO A 131 9.30 17.72 7.96
C PRO A 131 8.64 16.83 6.92
N PHE A 132 7.49 16.26 7.26
CA PHE A 132 6.68 15.47 6.34
C PHE A 132 5.39 16.20 5.98
N ARG A 133 5.03 16.14 4.71
CA ARG A 133 3.69 16.42 4.25
C ARG A 133 2.91 15.10 4.20
N VAL A 134 1.73 15.10 4.77
CA VAL A 134 0.78 14.00 4.70
C VAL A 134 -0.13 14.22 3.51
N ILE A 135 -0.12 13.33 2.57
CA ILE A 135 -0.83 13.47 1.29
C ILE A 135 -1.89 12.37 1.19
N PRO A 136 -3.18 12.71 1.27
CA PRO A 136 -4.25 11.74 0.98
C PRO A 136 -4.11 11.18 -0.43
N CYS A 137 -4.23 9.86 -0.56
CA CYS A 137 -4.04 9.14 -1.82
C CYS A 137 -5.11 8.06 -1.95
N ASP A 138 -6.25 8.43 -2.48
CA ASP A 138 -7.37 7.51 -2.65
C ASP A 138 -7.17 6.50 -3.78
N GLY A 139 -7.99 5.45 -3.75
CA GLY A 139 -8.07 4.43 -4.80
C GLY A 139 -7.63 3.04 -4.38
N HIS A 140 -6.63 2.91 -3.47
CA HIS A 140 -6.25 1.63 -2.89
C HIS A 140 -7.17 1.25 -1.71
N SER A 141 -7.40 2.20 -0.81
CA SER A 141 -8.35 2.05 0.30
C SER A 141 -8.80 3.43 0.77
N ALA A 142 -9.94 3.50 1.44
CA ALA A 142 -10.39 4.73 2.09
C ALA A 142 -9.37 5.20 3.14
N GLY A 143 -9.02 6.48 3.11
CA GLY A 143 -8.08 7.08 4.04
C GLY A 143 -6.63 6.61 3.88
N HIS A 144 -6.24 6.12 2.71
CA HIS A 144 -4.83 5.86 2.40
C HIS A 144 -4.07 7.18 2.28
N ILE A 145 -2.87 7.24 2.87
CA ILE A 145 -1.97 8.40 2.82
C ILE A 145 -0.57 8.01 2.34
N CYS A 146 0.07 8.94 1.66
CA CYS A 146 1.50 8.93 1.42
C CYS A 146 2.18 9.99 2.31
N LEU A 147 3.44 9.75 2.68
CA LEU A 147 4.23 10.70 3.46
C LEU A 147 5.40 11.20 2.60
N TYR A 148 5.49 12.51 2.41
CA TYR A 148 6.54 13.12 1.60
C TYR A 148 7.46 13.98 2.45
N GLU A 149 8.75 13.67 2.45
CA GLU A 149 9.83 14.46 3.06
C GLU A 149 10.54 15.29 1.97
N PRO A 150 10.39 16.62 1.96
CA PRO A 150 10.84 17.44 0.83
C PRO A 150 12.36 17.66 0.75
N HIS A 151 13.09 17.63 1.88
CA HIS A 151 14.54 17.88 1.89
C HIS A 151 15.31 16.65 1.39
N LYS A 152 14.94 15.45 1.83
CA LYS A 152 15.49 14.18 1.36
C LYS A 152 14.84 13.71 0.05
N LYS A 153 13.70 14.33 -0.35
CA LYS A 153 12.86 13.92 -1.47
C LYS A 153 12.44 12.45 -1.38
N TRP A 154 12.08 12.04 -0.19
CA TRP A 154 11.60 10.71 0.13
C TRP A 154 10.09 10.66 0.05
N LEU A 155 9.55 9.59 -0.53
CA LEU A 155 8.13 9.35 -0.60
C LEU A 155 7.81 7.95 -0.04
N PHE A 156 7.12 7.89 1.09
CA PHE A 156 6.56 6.66 1.63
C PHE A 156 5.17 6.47 1.05
N THR A 157 4.98 5.41 0.29
CA THR A 157 3.79 5.24 -0.55
C THR A 157 2.80 4.23 -0.01
N GLY A 158 3.09 3.55 1.12
CA GLY A 158 2.26 2.40 1.49
C GLY A 158 2.06 1.49 0.27
N ASP A 159 0.81 1.24 -0.09
CA ASP A 159 0.43 0.38 -1.20
C ASP A 159 0.11 1.11 -2.52
N MET A 160 0.27 2.44 -2.54
CA MET A 160 -0.02 3.21 -3.75
C MET A 160 0.93 2.89 -4.91
N PHE A 161 2.22 2.65 -4.63
CA PHE A 161 3.19 2.35 -5.70
C PHE A 161 3.22 0.87 -6.09
N CYS A 162 3.37 -0.07 -5.19
CA CYS A 162 3.41 -1.54 -5.35
C CYS A 162 4.25 -2.10 -6.53
N GLY A 163 5.04 -1.27 -7.20
CA GLY A 163 5.82 -1.57 -8.41
C GLY A 163 5.20 -0.97 -9.68
N ILE A 164 5.95 -1.03 -10.78
CA ILE A 164 5.60 -0.36 -12.05
C ILE A 164 4.39 -1.01 -12.71
N ARG A 165 4.36 -2.34 -12.77
CA ARG A 165 3.31 -3.07 -13.48
C ARG A 165 2.39 -3.79 -12.51
N ASN A 166 1.13 -3.38 -12.45
CA ASN A 166 0.04 -4.08 -11.78
C ASN A 166 -0.90 -4.62 -12.85
N ILE A 167 -1.15 -5.93 -12.80
CA ILE A 167 -2.05 -6.62 -13.73
C ILE A 167 -3.32 -7.12 -13.05
N TYR A 168 -3.42 -6.91 -11.75
CA TYR A 168 -4.59 -7.23 -10.94
C TYR A 168 -5.13 -5.96 -10.29
N LEU A 169 -6.42 -6.00 -9.99
CA LEU A 169 -7.06 -5.03 -9.12
C LEU A 169 -7.86 -5.81 -8.06
N ARG A 170 -7.83 -5.34 -6.82
CA ARG A 170 -8.75 -5.84 -5.82
C ARG A 170 -10.15 -5.29 -6.10
N ARG A 171 -11.15 -6.00 -5.59
CA ARG A 171 -12.55 -5.62 -5.81
C ARG A 171 -12.91 -4.25 -5.24
N ASP A 172 -12.23 -3.84 -4.20
CA ASP A 172 -12.42 -2.60 -3.44
C ASP A 172 -11.47 -1.46 -3.87
N GLU A 173 -10.60 -1.71 -4.86
CA GLU A 173 -9.72 -0.69 -5.44
C GLU A 173 -10.34 0.03 -6.63
N ASP A 174 -9.92 1.28 -6.86
CA ASP A 174 -10.28 2.08 -8.03
C ASP A 174 -9.05 2.44 -8.86
N PHE A 175 -8.94 1.84 -10.05
CA PHE A 175 -7.83 2.06 -10.98
C PHE A 175 -7.67 3.53 -11.37
N ASN A 176 -8.78 4.23 -11.62
CA ASN A 176 -8.74 5.61 -12.09
C ASN A 176 -8.34 6.55 -10.96
N GLN A 177 -8.83 6.29 -9.75
CA GLN A 177 -8.48 7.08 -8.58
C GLN A 177 -7.00 6.85 -8.19
N ILE A 178 -6.51 5.60 -8.27
CA ILE A 178 -5.07 5.29 -8.10
C ILE A 178 -4.25 6.07 -9.12
N LEU A 179 -4.65 6.08 -10.39
CA LEU A 179 -3.93 6.81 -11.44
C LEU A 179 -3.89 8.32 -11.15
N LEU A 180 -4.99 8.93 -10.75
CA LEU A 180 -5.06 10.34 -10.38
C LEU A 180 -4.15 10.65 -9.19
N SER A 181 -4.18 9.84 -8.14
CA SER A 181 -3.32 9.99 -6.96
C SER A 181 -1.83 9.90 -7.35
N LEU A 182 -1.45 8.97 -8.23
CA LEU A 182 -0.09 8.85 -8.73
C LEU A 182 0.33 10.05 -9.58
N GLU A 183 -0.56 10.61 -10.40
CA GLU A 183 -0.32 11.82 -11.19
C GLU A 183 -0.07 13.04 -10.29
N ASP A 184 -0.83 13.18 -9.20
CA ASP A 184 -0.62 14.24 -8.23
C ASP A 184 0.72 14.08 -7.49
N LEU A 185 1.08 12.88 -7.07
CA LEU A 185 2.38 12.57 -6.47
C LEU A 185 3.54 12.85 -7.44
N SER A 186 3.35 12.65 -8.75
CA SER A 186 4.41 12.88 -9.75
C SER A 186 4.80 14.34 -9.93
N LYS A 187 4.02 15.28 -9.39
CA LYS A 187 4.35 16.71 -9.36
C LYS A 187 5.42 17.05 -8.32
N LEU A 188 5.72 16.11 -7.42
CA LEU A 188 6.74 16.25 -6.39
C LEU A 188 8.13 15.90 -6.95
N LYS A 189 9.17 16.45 -6.32
CA LYS A 189 10.57 16.03 -6.59
C LYS A 189 10.86 14.81 -5.74
N ILE A 190 10.92 13.60 -6.34
CA ILE A 190 11.07 12.33 -5.63
C ILE A 190 12.37 11.67 -6.08
N ASP A 191 13.32 11.51 -5.14
CA ASP A 191 14.55 10.77 -5.40
C ASP A 191 14.40 9.30 -4.99
N THR A 192 13.72 9.02 -3.86
CA THR A 192 13.52 7.66 -3.36
C THR A 192 12.07 7.40 -2.95
N ILE A 193 11.52 6.27 -3.37
CA ILE A 193 10.25 5.74 -2.90
C ILE A 193 10.51 4.64 -1.88
N PHE A 194 9.79 4.70 -0.77
CA PHE A 194 9.69 3.64 0.24
C PHE A 194 8.31 3.00 0.13
N CYS A 195 8.29 1.75 -0.32
CA CYS A 195 7.08 1.04 -0.68
C CYS A 195 6.93 -0.22 0.19
N SER A 196 5.73 -0.52 0.66
CA SER A 196 5.45 -1.72 1.45
C SER A 196 5.92 -3.01 0.79
N LEU A 197 5.72 -3.16 -0.52
CA LEU A 197 6.07 -4.38 -1.25
C LEU A 197 7.52 -4.41 -1.75
N LYS A 198 8.04 -3.28 -2.25
CA LYS A 198 9.34 -3.23 -2.93
C LYS A 198 10.47 -2.77 -2.01
N GLY A 199 10.14 -2.27 -0.81
CA GLY A 199 11.12 -1.65 0.06
C GLY A 199 11.62 -0.34 -0.54
N VAL A 200 12.93 -0.21 -0.74
CA VAL A 200 13.56 1.01 -1.28
C VAL A 200 13.61 0.97 -2.81
N VAL A 201 13.15 2.02 -3.44
CA VAL A 201 13.19 2.23 -4.90
C VAL A 201 13.87 3.55 -5.19
N THR A 202 15.14 3.49 -5.56
CA THR A 202 15.94 4.66 -5.99
C THR A 202 15.49 5.11 -7.37
N GLY A 203 15.69 6.40 -7.69
CA GLY A 203 15.14 6.98 -8.92
C GLY A 203 13.62 7.03 -8.91
N GLY A 204 13.04 7.33 -7.75
CA GLY A 204 11.61 7.24 -7.44
C GLY A 204 10.73 8.01 -8.42
N GLY A 205 11.15 9.21 -8.84
CA GLY A 205 10.42 10.01 -9.83
C GLY A 205 10.31 9.32 -11.20
N ASN A 206 11.38 8.66 -11.65
CA ASN A 206 11.35 7.88 -12.89
C ASN A 206 10.46 6.64 -12.76
N ALA A 207 10.59 5.90 -11.66
CA ALA A 207 9.78 4.71 -11.41
C ALA A 207 8.28 5.05 -11.34
N LEU A 208 7.92 6.18 -10.72
CA LEU A 208 6.55 6.68 -10.67
C LEU A 208 6.04 7.07 -12.06
N SER A 209 6.85 7.78 -12.84
CA SER A 209 6.52 8.17 -14.22
C SER A 209 6.31 6.97 -15.12
N GLU A 210 7.13 5.94 -14.99
CA GLU A 210 6.97 4.67 -15.73
C GLU A 210 5.68 3.94 -15.34
N LYS A 211 5.33 3.92 -14.05
CA LYS A 211 4.06 3.35 -13.59
C LYS A 211 2.86 4.10 -14.18
N ILE A 212 2.86 5.41 -14.12
CA ILE A 212 1.79 6.25 -14.69
C ILE A 212 1.68 6.00 -16.20
N LYS A 213 2.80 5.98 -16.92
CA LYS A 213 2.85 5.68 -18.37
C LYS A 213 2.26 4.30 -18.67
N TYR A 214 2.64 3.29 -17.89
CA TYR A 214 2.09 1.94 -18.03
C TYR A 214 0.57 1.94 -17.84
N MET A 215 0.07 2.55 -16.76
CA MET A 215 -1.37 2.59 -16.47
C MET A 215 -2.17 3.35 -17.54
N LYS A 216 -1.66 4.51 -18.01
CA LYS A 216 -2.28 5.28 -19.11
C LYS A 216 -2.36 4.48 -20.40
N ASN A 217 -1.27 3.81 -20.78
CA ASN A 217 -1.23 2.99 -21.98
C ASN A 217 -2.21 1.81 -21.87
N LEU A 218 -2.21 1.10 -20.73
CA LEU A 218 -3.14 0.01 -20.49
C LEU A 218 -4.60 0.48 -20.57
N LYS A 219 -4.93 1.60 -19.94
CA LYS A 219 -6.27 2.22 -20.02
C LYS A 219 -6.65 2.52 -21.47
N LYS A 220 -5.76 3.16 -22.23
CA LYS A 220 -5.98 3.49 -23.65
C LYS A 220 -6.26 2.24 -24.49
N GLU A 221 -5.48 1.17 -24.30
CA GLU A 221 -5.64 -0.09 -25.02
C GLU A 221 -6.95 -0.78 -24.66
N ILE A 222 -7.31 -0.85 -23.38
CA ILE A 222 -8.60 -1.39 -22.91
C ILE A 222 -9.77 -0.68 -23.60
N LEU A 223 -9.79 0.66 -23.52
CA LEU A 223 -10.86 1.47 -24.11
C LEU A 223 -10.91 1.35 -25.63
N SER A 224 -9.76 1.27 -26.31
CA SER A 224 -9.70 1.10 -27.77
C SER A 224 -10.29 -0.22 -28.22
N LEU A 225 -9.87 -1.33 -27.60
CA LEU A 225 -10.38 -2.67 -27.94
C LEU A 225 -11.89 -2.80 -27.64
N HIS A 226 -12.34 -2.25 -26.53
CA HIS A 226 -13.75 -2.29 -26.17
C HIS A 226 -14.62 -1.49 -27.15
N ARG A 227 -14.16 -0.31 -27.61
CA ARG A 227 -14.85 0.48 -28.64
C ARG A 227 -14.93 -0.22 -29.99
N GLN A 228 -13.98 -1.12 -30.29
CA GLN A 228 -14.00 -2.00 -31.48
C GLN A 228 -14.97 -3.17 -31.33
N GLY A 229 -15.78 -3.21 -30.26
CA GLY A 229 -16.77 -4.26 -30.01
C GLY A 229 -16.21 -5.49 -29.29
N MET A 230 -14.97 -5.46 -28.81
CA MET A 230 -14.40 -6.63 -28.11
C MET A 230 -15.01 -6.74 -26.70
N PRO A 231 -15.59 -7.90 -26.31
CA PRO A 231 -16.10 -8.14 -24.97
C PRO A 231 -15.00 -8.02 -23.90
N ALA A 232 -15.36 -7.58 -22.69
CA ALA A 232 -14.42 -7.30 -21.61
C ALA A 232 -13.52 -8.49 -21.23
N ASP A 233 -14.04 -9.71 -21.27
CA ASP A 233 -13.28 -10.94 -21.00
C ASP A 233 -12.24 -11.22 -22.11
N LYS A 234 -12.55 -10.88 -23.35
CA LYS A 234 -11.62 -10.99 -24.47
C LYS A 234 -10.55 -9.90 -24.42
N VAL A 235 -10.91 -8.68 -24.03
CA VAL A 235 -9.95 -7.59 -23.76
C VAL A 235 -8.96 -8.02 -22.67
N ARG A 236 -9.46 -8.58 -21.54
CA ARG A 236 -8.61 -9.12 -20.47
C ARG A 236 -7.65 -10.16 -21.03
N ASN A 237 -8.16 -11.18 -21.74
CA ASN A 237 -7.35 -12.27 -22.23
C ASN A 237 -6.25 -11.80 -23.19
N LYS A 238 -6.54 -10.78 -24.01
CA LYS A 238 -5.58 -10.22 -24.98
C LYS A 238 -4.49 -9.40 -24.30
N LEU A 239 -4.84 -8.57 -23.31
CA LEU A 239 -3.89 -7.63 -22.69
C LEU A 239 -3.19 -8.18 -21.45
N LEU A 240 -3.90 -8.97 -20.63
CA LEU A 240 -3.43 -9.43 -19.31
C LEU A 240 -3.37 -10.96 -19.19
N GLY A 241 -3.85 -11.68 -20.19
CA GLY A 241 -4.02 -13.12 -20.14
C GLY A 241 -5.23 -13.57 -19.32
N LYS A 242 -5.42 -14.88 -19.22
CA LYS A 242 -6.46 -15.48 -18.38
C LYS A 242 -6.20 -15.20 -16.90
N GLU A 243 -7.24 -15.34 -16.07
CA GLU A 243 -7.04 -15.40 -14.62
C GLU A 243 -6.09 -16.55 -14.28
N ASP A 244 -5.30 -16.36 -13.24
CA ASP A 244 -4.23 -17.28 -12.85
C ASP A 244 -4.31 -17.64 -11.35
N MET A 245 -3.24 -18.22 -10.82
CA MET A 245 -3.16 -18.69 -9.44
C MET A 245 -3.57 -17.62 -8.42
N MET A 246 -3.24 -16.34 -8.66
CA MET A 246 -3.60 -15.25 -7.75
C MET A 246 -5.12 -15.14 -7.58
N PHE A 247 -5.87 -15.23 -8.65
CA PHE A 247 -7.33 -15.22 -8.61
C PHE A 247 -7.89 -16.37 -7.76
N TYR A 248 -7.40 -17.59 -8.00
CA TYR A 248 -7.91 -18.77 -7.31
C TYR A 248 -7.55 -18.81 -5.82
N VAL A 249 -6.29 -18.53 -5.48
CA VAL A 249 -5.79 -18.52 -4.10
C VAL A 249 -6.48 -17.45 -3.26
N THR A 250 -6.82 -16.31 -3.87
CA THR A 250 -7.51 -15.21 -3.16
C THR A 250 -9.03 -15.32 -3.19
N GLY A 251 -9.59 -16.41 -3.77
CA GLY A 251 -11.04 -16.58 -3.92
C GLY A 251 -11.66 -15.46 -4.76
N GLY A 252 -10.97 -15.02 -5.81
CA GLY A 252 -11.39 -13.97 -6.71
C GLY A 252 -11.28 -12.55 -6.14
N HIS A 253 -10.56 -12.35 -5.04
CA HIS A 253 -10.37 -11.02 -4.45
C HIS A 253 -9.44 -10.15 -5.32
N PHE A 254 -8.34 -10.73 -5.83
CA PHE A 254 -7.50 -10.13 -6.86
C PHE A 254 -7.89 -10.68 -8.23
N SER A 255 -8.19 -9.80 -9.19
CA SER A 255 -8.63 -10.22 -10.51
C SER A 255 -8.13 -9.27 -11.60
N LYS A 256 -7.70 -9.85 -12.71
CA LYS A 256 -7.43 -9.12 -13.95
C LYS A 256 -8.72 -8.58 -14.57
N GLN A 257 -9.83 -9.32 -14.39
CA GLN A 257 -11.13 -8.90 -14.89
C GLN A 257 -11.66 -7.67 -14.14
N TYR A 258 -11.41 -7.56 -12.83
CA TYR A 258 -11.79 -6.35 -12.08
C TYR A 258 -11.06 -5.12 -12.60
N LEU A 259 -9.77 -5.24 -12.94
CA LEU A 259 -9.02 -4.14 -13.54
C LEU A 259 -9.68 -3.68 -14.85
N ILE A 260 -10.00 -4.60 -15.75
CA ILE A 260 -10.67 -4.27 -17.02
C ILE A 260 -12.03 -3.60 -16.75
N ASN A 261 -12.85 -4.22 -15.90
CA ASN A 261 -14.20 -3.72 -15.61
C ASN A 261 -14.17 -2.33 -14.96
N ASN A 262 -13.22 -2.09 -14.06
CA ASN A 262 -13.08 -0.80 -13.38
C ASN A 262 -12.69 0.31 -14.37
N VAL A 263 -11.77 0.03 -15.29
CA VAL A 263 -11.41 0.97 -16.36
C VAL A 263 -12.63 1.27 -17.26
N LEU A 264 -13.43 0.27 -17.60
CA LEU A 264 -14.60 0.42 -18.47
C LEU A 264 -15.79 1.11 -17.78
N ALA A 265 -15.93 0.95 -16.46
CA ALA A 265 -17.01 1.57 -15.67
C ALA A 265 -16.78 3.06 -15.38
N SER A 266 -15.58 3.59 -15.66
CA SER A 266 -15.25 4.98 -15.39
C SER A 266 -16.15 5.95 -16.16
N PRO A 267 -16.71 7.01 -15.51
CA PRO A 267 -17.49 8.05 -16.21
C PRO A 267 -16.69 8.74 -17.32
N TYR A 268 -15.36 8.76 -17.24
CA TYR A 268 -14.47 9.25 -18.31
C TYR A 268 -14.39 8.33 -19.55
N SER A 269 -14.98 7.12 -19.51
CA SER A 269 -15.08 6.26 -20.70
C SER A 269 -16.11 6.76 -21.71
N LYS A 270 -17.02 7.65 -21.28
CA LYS A 270 -18.14 8.16 -22.10
C LYS A 270 -17.88 9.52 -22.78
N SER A 271 -16.79 10.22 -22.41
CA SER A 271 -16.55 11.61 -22.84
C SER A 271 -15.38 11.78 -23.80
N THR A 272 -15.33 10.99 -24.89
CA THR A 272 -14.52 11.31 -26.08
C THR A 272 -15.28 10.81 -27.33
N VAL A 273 -16.45 11.41 -27.54
CA VAL A 273 -17.10 11.44 -28.83
C VAL A 273 -17.32 12.92 -29.11
N GLU A 274 -16.33 13.59 -29.67
CA GLU A 274 -16.44 14.71 -30.59
C GLU A 274 -15.26 14.63 -31.57
#